data_f4b5b2fda8a05d58e9e0ef819c59b31b
#
_entry.id   f4b5b2fda8a05d58e9e0ef819c59b31b
#
_cell.length_a   1.000
_cell.length_b   1.000
_cell.length_c   1.000
_cell.angle_alpha   90.00
_cell.angle_beta   90.00
_cell.angle_gamma   90.00
#
_symmetry.space_group_name_H-M   'P 1'
#
loop_
_entity.id
_entity.type
_entity.pdbx_description
1 polymer ?
#
loop_
_entity_poly.entity_id
_entity_poly.type
_entity_poly.pdbx_seq_one_letter_code
_entity_poly.pdbx_strand_id
1 'polypeptide(L)'
;MDKKLKLEVKNLTKVYHGAGGKDVVALDKVNLEVKESEFVMIVGPSGCGKTTLINIIGGLDTATDGVVLLDGKVVTEPGADRGMVFQGYSLFPWLTVQKNVEFGLKMKGIPAAERAKRAQEFIELVGLQGFENALPKQLSGGMKQRVAIARTLANEPQVLLMDEPFGALDAQTRVVMQELLADISRRTGTTILFITHDIDEAVLLGQRIYVMSRRPGTIREVIDVNLPGERSHNSLVLPEFLETKKKIMDMLWQESSEAAMGR
;
A
#
# COMPACT_ATOMS: atom_id res chain seq x y z
N MET A 1 17.20 -4.41 18.87
CA MET A 1 17.19 -2.93 18.68
C MET A 1 15.80 -2.56 18.19
N ASP A 2 15.13 -1.64 18.87
CA ASP A 2 13.86 -1.11 18.35
C ASP A 2 14.11 -0.41 17.00
N LYS A 3 13.34 -0.83 15.97
CA LYS A 3 13.44 -0.19 14.66
C LYS A 3 12.98 1.27 14.75
N LYS A 4 13.70 2.16 14.05
CA LYS A 4 13.38 3.58 13.97
C LYS A 4 11.97 3.78 13.40
N LEU A 5 11.24 4.74 13.95
CA LEU A 5 9.95 5.16 13.41
C LEU A 5 10.16 5.90 12.07
N LYS A 6 9.51 5.43 11.01
CA LYS A 6 9.66 5.94 9.65
C LYS A 6 8.51 6.87 9.27
N LEU A 7 7.27 6.42 9.48
CA LEU A 7 6.06 7.17 9.17
C LEU A 7 5.19 7.27 10.42
N GLU A 8 4.70 8.46 10.72
CA GLU A 8 3.78 8.73 11.82
C GLU A 8 2.57 9.52 11.31
N VAL A 9 1.39 9.10 11.73
CA VAL A 9 0.13 9.83 11.55
C VAL A 9 -0.40 10.15 12.93
N LYS A 10 -0.62 11.44 13.22
CA LYS A 10 -1.03 11.92 14.54
C LYS A 10 -2.35 12.67 14.47
N ASN A 11 -3.37 12.15 15.14
CA ASN A 11 -4.70 12.74 15.28
C ASN A 11 -5.32 13.20 13.94
N LEU A 12 -5.08 12.43 12.87
CA LEU A 12 -5.46 12.81 11.52
C LEU A 12 -6.97 12.82 11.37
N THR A 13 -7.52 13.98 11.05
CA THR A 13 -8.94 14.19 10.80
C THR A 13 -9.14 14.73 9.38
N LYS A 14 -10.13 14.20 8.67
CA LYS A 14 -10.54 14.68 7.34
C LYS A 14 -12.04 14.87 7.28
N VAL A 15 -12.45 16.10 7.00
CA VAL A 15 -13.84 16.49 6.74
C VAL A 15 -13.94 16.97 5.29
N TYR A 16 -14.86 16.40 4.54
CA TYR A 16 -15.23 16.88 3.23
C TYR A 16 -16.50 17.75 3.34
N HIS A 17 -16.42 18.98 2.87
CA HIS A 17 -17.55 19.90 2.84
C HIS A 17 -18.38 19.64 1.58
N GLY A 18 -19.60 19.14 1.75
CA GLY A 18 -20.51 18.84 0.64
C GLY A 18 -21.25 20.06 0.11
N ALA A 19 -21.57 20.04 -1.17
CA ALA A 19 -22.50 21.00 -1.76
C ALA A 19 -23.87 20.88 -1.07
N GLY A 20 -24.32 21.93 -0.40
CA GLY A 20 -25.59 21.92 0.37
C GLY A 20 -25.42 21.81 1.89
N GLY A 21 -24.19 22.00 2.43
CA GLY A 21 -23.95 22.16 3.87
C GLY A 21 -23.95 20.85 4.67
N LYS A 22 -23.88 19.69 4.02
CA LYS A 22 -23.69 18.41 4.71
C LYS A 22 -22.20 18.06 4.70
N ASP A 23 -21.56 18.23 5.85
CA ASP A 23 -20.18 17.80 6.05
C ASP A 23 -20.11 16.29 6.25
N VAL A 24 -19.07 15.69 5.68
CA VAL A 24 -18.80 14.26 5.81
C VAL A 24 -17.45 14.08 6.49
N VAL A 25 -17.46 13.61 7.72
CA VAL A 25 -16.25 13.20 8.43
C VAL A 25 -15.79 11.87 7.84
N ALA A 26 -14.72 11.89 7.06
CA ALA A 26 -14.14 10.68 6.45
C ALA A 26 -13.19 9.97 7.41
N LEU A 27 -12.35 10.73 8.13
CA LEU A 27 -11.41 10.24 9.13
C LEU A 27 -11.56 11.05 10.41
N ASP A 28 -11.49 10.40 11.56
CA ASP A 28 -11.56 11.04 12.88
C ASP A 28 -10.41 10.57 13.77
N LYS A 29 -9.46 11.48 14.02
CA LYS A 29 -8.31 11.32 14.93
C LYS A 29 -7.52 10.02 14.72
N VAL A 30 -7.29 9.66 13.47
CA VAL A 30 -6.51 8.46 13.10
C VAL A 30 -5.07 8.63 13.58
N ASN A 31 -4.57 7.62 14.28
CA ASN A 31 -3.17 7.50 14.70
C ASN A 31 -2.58 6.21 14.13
N LEU A 32 -1.41 6.30 13.51
CA LEU A 32 -0.72 5.17 12.88
C LEU A 32 0.79 5.41 12.90
N GLU A 33 1.53 4.34 13.11
CA GLU A 33 2.98 4.33 13.12
C GLU A 33 3.50 3.21 12.22
N VAL A 34 4.53 3.50 11.41
CA VAL A 34 5.24 2.50 10.61
C VAL A 34 6.73 2.60 10.91
N LYS A 35 7.33 1.50 11.32
CA LYS A 35 8.77 1.41 11.57
C LYS A 35 9.54 1.16 10.27
N GLU A 36 10.83 1.47 10.28
CA GLU A 36 11.72 1.20 9.15
C GLU A 36 11.74 -0.29 8.77
N SER A 37 11.65 -0.58 7.47
CA SER A 37 11.59 -1.94 6.94
C SER A 37 10.44 -2.77 7.54
N GLU A 38 9.33 -2.13 7.86
CA GLU A 38 8.10 -2.79 8.31
C GLU A 38 7.10 -2.88 7.16
N PHE A 39 6.40 -4.02 7.08
CA PHE A 39 5.26 -4.21 6.19
C PHE A 39 3.98 -4.06 7.02
N VAL A 40 3.34 -2.92 6.91
CA VAL A 40 2.12 -2.56 7.65
C VAL A 40 0.91 -2.64 6.73
N MET A 41 -0.14 -3.26 7.23
CA MET A 41 -1.41 -3.40 6.52
C MET A 41 -2.48 -2.52 7.15
N ILE A 42 -3.38 -1.99 6.31
CA ILE A 42 -4.62 -1.34 6.75
C ILE A 42 -5.78 -2.10 6.14
N VAL A 43 -6.66 -2.62 7.00
CA VAL A 43 -7.89 -3.29 6.59
C VAL A 43 -9.10 -2.55 7.15
N GLY A 44 -10.23 -2.69 6.49
CA GLY A 44 -11.48 -2.09 6.96
C GLY A 44 -12.57 -2.16 5.89
N PRO A 45 -13.83 -1.88 6.25
CA PRO A 45 -14.96 -1.94 5.33
C PRO A 45 -14.81 -0.97 4.15
N SER A 46 -15.54 -1.21 3.07
CA SER A 46 -15.59 -0.27 1.95
C SER A 46 -16.15 1.08 2.39
N GLY A 47 -15.49 2.16 1.93
CA GLY A 47 -15.90 3.54 2.26
C GLY A 47 -15.53 4.01 3.67
N CYS A 48 -14.72 3.28 4.45
CA CYS A 48 -14.28 3.70 5.79
C CYS A 48 -13.18 4.79 5.77
N GLY A 49 -12.63 5.16 4.62
CA GLY A 49 -11.63 6.24 4.51
C GLY A 49 -10.19 5.78 4.22
N LYS A 50 -9.95 4.49 3.93
CA LYS A 50 -8.58 3.97 3.64
C LYS A 50 -7.87 4.73 2.52
N THR A 51 -8.55 4.91 1.38
CA THR A 51 -8.01 5.68 0.25
C THR A 51 -7.78 7.15 0.60
N THR A 52 -8.66 7.76 1.41
CA THR A 52 -8.46 9.11 1.94
C THR A 52 -7.19 9.17 2.79
N LEU A 53 -7.02 8.22 3.70
CA LEU A 53 -5.84 8.15 4.58
C LEU A 53 -4.54 8.04 3.77
N ILE A 54 -4.46 7.11 2.82
CA ILE A 54 -3.23 6.91 2.05
C ILE A 54 -2.94 8.08 1.11
N ASN A 55 -3.98 8.76 0.58
CA ASN A 55 -3.80 9.96 -0.22
C ASN A 55 -3.22 11.12 0.60
N ILE A 56 -3.67 11.30 1.84
CA ILE A 56 -3.10 12.31 2.73
C ILE A 56 -1.65 11.95 3.10
N ILE A 57 -1.35 10.69 3.39
CA ILE A 57 0.02 10.20 3.64
C ILE A 57 0.90 10.42 2.41
N GLY A 58 0.37 10.21 1.21
CA GLY A 58 1.05 10.46 -0.05
C GLY A 58 1.24 11.95 -0.40
N GLY A 59 0.57 12.84 0.33
CA GLY A 59 0.55 14.28 0.05
C GLY A 59 -0.34 14.65 -1.15
N LEU A 60 -1.23 13.75 -1.58
CA LEU A 60 -2.17 13.97 -2.69
C LEU A 60 -3.47 14.63 -2.23
N ASP A 61 -3.76 14.60 -0.93
CA ASP A 61 -4.86 15.31 -0.27
C ASP A 61 -4.35 15.90 1.04
N THR A 62 -5.09 16.86 1.61
CA THR A 62 -4.73 17.55 2.83
C THR A 62 -5.63 17.13 3.98
N ALA A 63 -5.07 16.98 5.18
CA ALA A 63 -5.85 16.78 6.40
C ALA A 63 -6.63 18.07 6.76
N THR A 64 -7.76 17.90 7.43
CA THR A 64 -8.47 19.02 8.06
C THR A 64 -7.82 19.38 9.41
N ASP A 65 -7.34 18.36 10.13
CA ASP A 65 -6.58 18.50 11.39
C ASP A 65 -5.64 17.32 11.56
N GLY A 66 -4.65 17.45 12.45
CA GLY A 66 -3.61 16.47 12.65
C GLY A 66 -2.45 16.60 11.66
N VAL A 67 -1.52 15.64 11.69
CA VAL A 67 -0.28 15.72 10.91
C VAL A 67 0.22 14.35 10.49
N VAL A 68 0.86 14.31 9.31
CA VAL A 68 1.66 13.17 8.83
C VAL A 68 3.12 13.56 8.86
N LEU A 69 3.95 12.69 9.41
CA LEU A 69 5.40 12.88 9.51
C LEU A 69 6.12 11.71 8.83
N LEU A 70 7.09 12.01 8.00
CA LEU A 70 8.05 11.05 7.44
C LEU A 70 9.46 11.39 7.93
N ASP A 71 10.10 10.47 8.64
CA ASP A 71 11.38 10.73 9.35
C ASP A 71 11.34 12.00 10.20
N GLY A 72 10.21 12.28 10.86
CA GLY A 72 9.98 13.47 11.69
C GLY A 72 9.70 14.76 10.91
N LYS A 73 9.67 14.75 9.58
CA LYS A 73 9.34 15.91 8.73
C LYS A 73 7.88 15.87 8.32
N VAL A 74 7.21 17.01 8.41
CA VAL A 74 5.80 17.13 8.03
C VAL A 74 5.63 16.92 6.52
N VAL A 75 4.67 16.09 6.16
CA VAL A 75 4.23 15.86 4.77
C VAL A 75 3.18 16.90 4.40
N THR A 76 3.47 17.73 3.40
CA THR A 76 2.54 18.78 2.92
C THR A 76 2.17 18.64 1.45
N GLU A 77 2.99 17.90 0.67
CA GLU A 77 2.84 17.76 -0.77
C GLU A 77 3.39 16.41 -1.24
N PRO A 78 3.10 15.95 -2.47
CA PRO A 78 3.70 14.76 -3.03
C PRO A 78 5.23 14.87 -3.12
N GLY A 79 5.93 13.77 -2.80
CA GLY A 79 7.39 13.75 -2.80
C GLY A 79 7.96 12.44 -3.35
N ALA A 80 9.21 12.49 -3.85
CA ALA A 80 9.91 11.31 -4.35
C ALA A 80 10.32 10.32 -3.23
N ASP A 81 10.22 10.75 -1.98
CA ASP A 81 10.46 9.95 -0.77
C ASP A 81 9.31 8.98 -0.46
N ARG A 82 8.15 9.18 -1.07
CA ARG A 82 6.96 8.34 -0.97
C ARG A 82 6.57 7.83 -2.36
N GLY A 83 6.71 6.52 -2.56
CA GLY A 83 6.25 5.87 -3.78
C GLY A 83 4.80 5.44 -3.64
N MET A 84 3.94 5.72 -4.63
CA MET A 84 2.55 5.31 -4.60
C MET A 84 2.21 4.35 -5.73
N VAL A 85 1.58 3.22 -5.37
CA VAL A 85 1.01 2.24 -6.30
C VAL A 85 -0.50 2.25 -6.11
N PHE A 86 -1.22 2.69 -7.14
CA PHE A 86 -2.68 2.82 -7.13
C PHE A 86 -3.37 1.51 -7.53
N GLN A 87 -4.64 1.38 -7.20
CA GLN A 87 -5.52 0.28 -7.60
C GLN A 87 -5.57 0.12 -9.13
N GLY A 88 -5.64 1.23 -9.88
CA GLY A 88 -5.42 1.25 -11.32
C GLY A 88 -3.93 1.39 -11.60
N TYR A 89 -3.37 0.60 -12.48
CA TYR A 89 -1.91 0.50 -12.75
C TYR A 89 -1.23 1.84 -13.05
N SER A 90 -1.98 2.86 -13.48
CA SER A 90 -1.53 4.24 -13.76
C SER A 90 -0.28 4.32 -14.63
N LEU A 91 -0.10 3.35 -15.55
CA LEU A 91 1.02 3.34 -16.50
C LEU A 91 0.79 4.36 -17.60
N PHE A 92 1.88 4.95 -18.09
CA PHE A 92 1.86 5.79 -19.28
C PHE A 92 1.65 4.91 -20.51
N PRO A 93 0.47 4.93 -21.17
CA PRO A 93 0.13 3.95 -22.20
C PRO A 93 0.95 4.09 -23.49
N TRP A 94 1.59 5.24 -23.69
CA TRP A 94 2.47 5.53 -24.83
C TRP A 94 3.94 5.23 -24.56
N LEU A 95 4.31 4.84 -23.33
CA LEU A 95 5.67 4.47 -22.96
C LEU A 95 5.80 2.95 -22.87
N THR A 96 6.96 2.41 -23.30
CA THR A 96 7.30 1.01 -23.08
C THR A 96 7.47 0.68 -21.60
N VAL A 97 7.59 -0.59 -21.25
CA VAL A 97 7.90 -1.06 -19.87
C VAL A 97 9.13 -0.32 -19.36
N GLN A 98 10.24 -0.38 -20.09
CA GLN A 98 11.48 0.28 -19.69
C GLN A 98 11.29 1.79 -19.51
N LYS A 99 10.61 2.47 -20.42
CA LYS A 99 10.39 3.91 -20.33
C LYS A 99 9.42 4.29 -19.19
N ASN A 100 8.48 3.44 -18.85
CA ASN A 100 7.64 3.60 -17.64
C ASN A 100 8.52 3.56 -16.39
N VAL A 101 9.40 2.57 -16.26
CA VAL A 101 10.29 2.41 -15.09
C VAL A 101 11.31 3.55 -15.03
N GLU A 102 11.88 3.96 -16.16
CA GLU A 102 12.82 5.08 -16.25
C GLU A 102 12.22 6.45 -15.93
N PHE A 103 10.89 6.59 -15.96
CA PHE A 103 10.24 7.92 -15.97
C PHE A 103 10.61 8.77 -14.74
N GLY A 104 10.51 8.23 -13.54
CA GLY A 104 10.86 8.96 -12.32
C GLY A 104 12.36 9.29 -12.25
N LEU A 105 13.21 8.37 -12.68
CA LEU A 105 14.64 8.59 -12.76
C LEU A 105 14.99 9.73 -13.75
N LYS A 106 14.23 9.83 -14.85
CA LYS A 106 14.34 10.94 -15.80
C LYS A 106 13.98 12.28 -15.17
N MET A 107 12.91 12.31 -14.35
CA MET A 107 12.50 13.53 -13.64
C MET A 107 13.54 13.98 -12.61
N LYS A 108 14.29 13.03 -12.03
CA LYS A 108 15.44 13.31 -11.13
C LYS A 108 16.70 13.76 -11.90
N GLY A 109 16.67 13.88 -13.22
CA GLY A 109 17.81 14.30 -14.04
C GLY A 109 18.90 13.24 -14.22
N ILE A 110 18.63 11.96 -13.91
CA ILE A 110 19.62 10.88 -14.03
C ILE A 110 19.99 10.67 -15.53
N PRO A 111 21.28 10.56 -15.88
CA PRO A 111 21.73 10.35 -17.25
C PRO A 111 21.14 9.10 -17.90
N ALA A 112 20.91 9.12 -19.22
CA ALA A 112 20.20 8.08 -19.95
C ALA A 112 20.77 6.68 -19.77
N ALA A 113 22.10 6.53 -19.83
CA ALA A 113 22.75 5.23 -19.67
C ALA A 113 22.57 4.65 -18.24
N GLU A 114 22.71 5.49 -17.22
CA GLU A 114 22.54 5.08 -15.83
C GLU A 114 21.09 4.72 -15.52
N ARG A 115 20.13 5.53 -15.99
CA ARG A 115 18.70 5.25 -15.77
C ARG A 115 18.24 3.99 -16.51
N ALA A 116 18.80 3.71 -17.71
CA ALA A 116 18.50 2.46 -18.42
C ALA A 116 18.99 1.24 -17.63
N LYS A 117 20.20 1.32 -17.05
CA LYS A 117 20.76 0.25 -16.21
C LYS A 117 19.91 0.04 -14.97
N ARG A 118 19.59 1.10 -14.21
CA ARG A 118 18.74 1.00 -13.03
C ARG A 118 17.35 0.45 -13.35
N ALA A 119 16.72 0.93 -14.44
CA ALA A 119 15.42 0.42 -14.86
C ALA A 119 15.48 -1.08 -15.17
N GLN A 120 16.54 -1.56 -15.80
CA GLN A 120 16.73 -2.97 -16.09
C GLN A 120 16.79 -3.81 -14.81
N GLU A 121 17.52 -3.36 -13.79
CA GLU A 121 17.60 -4.04 -12.47
C GLU A 121 16.21 -4.23 -11.84
N PHE A 122 15.35 -3.22 -11.90
CA PHE A 122 13.98 -3.33 -11.37
C PHE A 122 13.04 -4.15 -12.27
N ILE A 123 13.23 -4.13 -13.59
CA ILE A 123 12.49 -4.99 -14.52
C ILE A 123 12.82 -6.46 -14.25
N GLU A 124 14.09 -6.77 -14.01
CA GLU A 124 14.54 -8.11 -13.61
C GLU A 124 14.00 -8.52 -12.25
N LEU A 125 14.04 -7.60 -11.27
CA LEU A 125 13.51 -7.84 -9.92
C LEU A 125 12.03 -8.27 -9.92
N VAL A 126 11.23 -7.71 -10.84
CA VAL A 126 9.80 -8.06 -10.96
C VAL A 126 9.54 -9.16 -12.00
N GLY A 127 10.57 -9.78 -12.58
CA GLY A 127 10.45 -10.89 -13.53
C GLY A 127 9.79 -10.51 -14.86
N LEU A 128 10.19 -9.37 -15.44
CA LEU A 128 9.72 -8.86 -16.73
C LEU A 128 10.81 -8.78 -17.80
N GLN A 129 11.87 -9.58 -17.66
CA GLN A 129 12.89 -9.71 -18.69
C GLN A 129 12.27 -10.12 -20.03
N GLY A 130 12.70 -9.48 -21.12
CA GLY A 130 12.21 -9.70 -22.47
C GLY A 130 10.96 -8.88 -22.83
N PHE A 131 10.39 -8.12 -21.87
CA PHE A 131 9.24 -7.24 -22.09
C PHE A 131 9.58 -5.75 -22.08
N GLU A 132 10.85 -5.38 -22.07
CA GLU A 132 11.36 -4.00 -21.94
C GLU A 132 10.75 -3.06 -22.98
N ASN A 133 10.56 -3.55 -24.20
CA ASN A 133 10.04 -2.78 -25.32
C ASN A 133 8.52 -2.89 -25.50
N ALA A 134 7.83 -3.72 -24.69
CA ALA A 134 6.40 -3.87 -24.78
C ALA A 134 5.67 -2.61 -24.28
N LEU A 135 4.54 -2.28 -24.91
CA LEU A 135 3.63 -1.23 -24.47
C LEU A 135 2.61 -1.82 -23.46
N PRO A 136 2.04 -1.01 -22.54
CA PRO A 136 1.06 -1.48 -21.56
C PRO A 136 -0.12 -2.26 -22.14
N LYS A 137 -0.58 -1.92 -23.34
CA LYS A 137 -1.68 -2.64 -24.04
C LYS A 137 -1.35 -4.10 -24.40
N GLN A 138 -0.08 -4.46 -24.43
CA GLN A 138 0.43 -5.79 -24.76
C GLN A 138 0.64 -6.67 -23.52
N LEU A 139 0.41 -6.13 -22.32
CA LEU A 139 0.67 -6.78 -21.04
C LEU A 139 -0.61 -7.30 -20.39
N SER A 140 -0.51 -8.43 -19.69
CA SER A 140 -1.58 -8.90 -18.78
C SER A 140 -1.75 -7.95 -17.59
N GLY A 141 -2.84 -8.10 -16.82
CA GLY A 141 -3.09 -7.32 -15.60
C GLY A 141 -1.94 -7.45 -14.58
N GLY A 142 -1.50 -8.66 -14.31
CA GLY A 142 -0.37 -8.92 -13.40
C GLY A 142 0.95 -8.32 -13.89
N MET A 143 1.22 -8.38 -15.21
CA MET A 143 2.41 -7.74 -15.78
C MET A 143 2.35 -6.21 -15.64
N LYS A 144 1.20 -5.59 -15.88
CA LYS A 144 1.01 -4.13 -15.66
C LYS A 144 1.28 -3.76 -14.22
N GLN A 145 0.81 -4.57 -13.27
CA GLN A 145 1.07 -4.35 -11.84
C GLN A 145 2.54 -4.44 -11.51
N ARG A 146 3.25 -5.44 -12.05
CA ARG A 146 4.71 -5.57 -11.89
C ARG A 146 5.45 -4.33 -12.43
N VAL A 147 5.04 -3.79 -13.59
CA VAL A 147 5.62 -2.55 -14.13
C VAL A 147 5.35 -1.36 -13.19
N ALA A 148 4.14 -1.24 -12.62
CA ALA A 148 3.81 -0.16 -11.68
C ALA A 148 4.67 -0.23 -10.41
N ILE A 149 4.88 -1.44 -9.87
CA ILE A 149 5.76 -1.67 -8.72
C ILE A 149 7.21 -1.33 -9.08
N ALA A 150 7.74 -1.85 -10.19
CA ALA A 150 9.11 -1.57 -10.65
C ALA A 150 9.36 -0.07 -10.85
N ARG A 151 8.42 0.63 -11.51
CA ARG A 151 8.48 2.09 -11.73
C ARG A 151 8.56 2.86 -10.41
N THR A 152 7.83 2.42 -9.41
CA THR A 152 7.79 3.09 -8.11
C THR A 152 9.07 2.80 -7.33
N LEU A 153 9.50 1.54 -7.27
CA LEU A 153 10.71 1.11 -6.57
C LEU A 153 11.99 1.69 -7.19
N ALA A 154 12.04 1.86 -8.52
CA ALA A 154 13.20 2.44 -9.21
C ALA A 154 13.54 3.86 -8.72
N ASN A 155 12.59 4.56 -8.12
CA ASN A 155 12.81 5.86 -7.49
C ASN A 155 13.41 5.76 -6.08
N GLU A 156 13.60 4.55 -5.53
CA GLU A 156 14.14 4.30 -4.20
C GLU A 156 13.38 5.12 -3.12
N PRO A 157 12.03 4.97 -3.04
CA PRO A 157 11.26 5.71 -2.07
C PRO A 157 11.57 5.22 -0.66
N GLN A 158 11.45 6.09 0.33
CA GLN A 158 11.62 5.74 1.74
C GLN A 158 10.45 4.90 2.27
N VAL A 159 9.25 5.14 1.72
CA VAL A 159 8.03 4.37 2.01
C VAL A 159 7.28 4.09 0.72
N LEU A 160 6.85 2.85 0.55
CA LEU A 160 5.96 2.42 -0.53
C LEU A 160 4.52 2.38 -0.02
N LEU A 161 3.67 3.19 -0.61
CA LEU A 161 2.24 3.28 -0.32
C LEU A 161 1.47 2.52 -1.38
N MET A 162 0.60 1.58 -0.99
CA MET A 162 -0.13 0.73 -1.92
C MET A 162 -1.63 0.74 -1.59
N ASP A 163 -2.45 1.18 -2.55
CA ASP A 163 -3.91 1.25 -2.40
C ASP A 163 -4.57 0.11 -3.22
N GLU A 164 -4.96 -0.97 -2.54
CA GLU A 164 -5.60 -2.16 -3.11
C GLU A 164 -4.94 -2.66 -4.41
N PRO A 165 -3.59 -2.83 -4.45
CA PRO A 165 -2.86 -3.02 -5.71
C PRO A 165 -3.20 -4.33 -6.44
N PHE A 166 -3.77 -5.32 -5.73
CA PHE A 166 -4.07 -6.63 -6.30
C PHE A 166 -5.57 -6.86 -6.50
N GLY A 167 -6.42 -5.86 -6.21
CA GLY A 167 -7.88 -6.00 -6.29
C GLY A 167 -8.43 -6.36 -7.68
N ALA A 168 -7.73 -5.97 -8.75
CA ALA A 168 -8.14 -6.26 -10.13
C ALA A 168 -7.54 -7.56 -10.71
N LEU A 169 -6.76 -8.32 -9.92
CA LEU A 169 -6.10 -9.54 -10.37
C LEU A 169 -6.96 -10.79 -10.10
N ASP A 170 -6.88 -11.77 -10.99
CA ASP A 170 -7.41 -13.10 -10.72
C ASP A 170 -6.66 -13.79 -9.55
N ALA A 171 -7.27 -14.84 -8.99
CA ALA A 171 -6.76 -15.47 -7.77
C ALA A 171 -5.33 -16.02 -7.92
N GLN A 172 -4.99 -16.65 -9.05
CA GLN A 172 -3.65 -17.24 -9.24
C GLN A 172 -2.60 -16.14 -9.41
N THR A 173 -2.87 -15.15 -10.23
CA THR A 173 -1.99 -13.98 -10.43
C THR A 173 -1.77 -13.23 -9.13
N ARG A 174 -2.82 -13.09 -8.29
CA ARG A 174 -2.73 -12.44 -6.98
C ARG A 174 -1.74 -13.14 -6.07
N VAL A 175 -1.82 -14.47 -5.92
CA VAL A 175 -0.87 -15.24 -5.10
C VAL A 175 0.56 -15.01 -5.55
N VAL A 176 0.82 -15.10 -6.86
CA VAL A 176 2.17 -14.85 -7.42
C VAL A 176 2.65 -13.43 -7.12
N MET A 177 1.76 -12.43 -7.16
CA MET A 177 2.10 -11.04 -6.85
C MET A 177 2.35 -10.80 -5.37
N GLN A 178 1.62 -11.47 -4.50
CA GLN A 178 1.84 -11.43 -3.05
C GLN A 178 3.20 -12.01 -2.67
N GLU A 179 3.55 -13.17 -3.19
CA GLU A 179 4.86 -13.79 -2.97
C GLU A 179 6.00 -12.92 -3.52
N LEU A 180 5.84 -12.37 -4.72
CA LEU A 180 6.80 -11.44 -5.32
C LEU A 180 7.02 -10.21 -4.42
N LEU A 181 5.94 -9.59 -3.93
CA LEU A 181 6.03 -8.40 -3.10
C LEU A 181 6.66 -8.71 -1.73
N ALA A 182 6.34 -9.85 -1.13
CA ALA A 182 6.97 -10.33 0.10
C ALA A 182 8.49 -10.53 -0.07
N ASP A 183 8.91 -11.14 -1.19
CA ASP A 183 10.32 -11.32 -1.51
C ASP A 183 11.05 -9.99 -1.75
N ILE A 184 10.44 -9.08 -2.52
CA ILE A 184 10.98 -7.73 -2.75
C ILE A 184 11.17 -7.01 -1.43
N SER A 185 10.14 -6.97 -0.57
CA SER A 185 10.20 -6.29 0.74
C SER A 185 11.35 -6.85 1.61
N ARG A 186 11.49 -8.16 1.66
CA ARG A 186 12.55 -8.84 2.41
C ARG A 186 13.95 -8.52 1.87
N ARG A 187 14.13 -8.53 0.54
CA ARG A 187 15.43 -8.30 -0.12
C ARG A 187 15.87 -6.86 -0.10
N THR A 188 14.94 -5.93 -0.21
CA THR A 188 15.24 -4.49 -0.30
C THR A 188 15.13 -3.77 1.02
N GLY A 189 14.50 -4.36 2.04
CA GLY A 189 14.20 -3.68 3.29
C GLY A 189 13.24 -2.49 3.14
N THR A 190 12.45 -2.46 2.07
CA THR A 190 11.51 -1.36 1.79
C THR A 190 10.43 -1.30 2.86
N THR A 191 10.18 -0.13 3.43
CA THR A 191 9.04 0.13 4.32
C THR A 191 7.77 0.21 3.49
N ILE A 192 6.74 -0.57 3.84
CA ILE A 192 5.50 -0.68 3.05
C ILE A 192 4.29 -0.38 3.92
N LEU A 193 3.42 0.50 3.45
CA LEU A 193 2.05 0.69 3.94
C LEU A 193 1.08 0.26 2.85
N PHE A 194 0.29 -0.77 3.13
CA PHE A 194 -0.54 -1.46 2.15
C PHE A 194 -2.00 -1.47 2.60
N ILE A 195 -2.88 -0.99 1.75
CA ILE A 195 -4.33 -1.02 1.98
C ILE A 195 -4.94 -2.18 1.21
N THR A 196 -5.78 -2.95 1.89
CA THR A 196 -6.59 -4.00 1.27
C THR A 196 -7.93 -4.19 1.99
N HIS A 197 -8.86 -4.81 1.31
CA HIS A 197 -10.08 -5.35 1.91
C HIS A 197 -10.01 -6.89 2.06
N ASP A 198 -8.94 -7.52 1.57
CA ASP A 198 -8.69 -8.97 1.65
C ASP A 198 -7.92 -9.29 2.95
N ILE A 199 -8.59 -10.02 3.86
CA ILE A 199 -8.01 -10.36 5.16
C ILE A 199 -6.86 -11.37 5.01
N ASP A 200 -6.97 -12.31 4.07
CA ASP A 200 -5.93 -13.30 3.83
C ASP A 200 -4.64 -12.62 3.37
N GLU A 201 -4.76 -11.65 2.48
CA GLU A 201 -3.66 -10.81 2.04
C GLU A 201 -3.02 -10.02 3.19
N ALA A 202 -3.85 -9.44 4.06
CA ALA A 202 -3.38 -8.66 5.20
C ALA A 202 -2.59 -9.53 6.19
N VAL A 203 -3.07 -10.71 6.52
CA VAL A 203 -2.39 -11.62 7.44
C VAL A 203 -1.15 -12.24 6.79
N LEU A 204 -1.22 -12.56 5.50
CA LEU A 204 -0.09 -13.15 4.78
C LEU A 204 1.10 -12.20 4.69
N LEU A 205 0.88 -10.94 4.34
CA LEU A 205 1.95 -9.98 4.04
C LEU A 205 2.33 -9.11 5.24
N GLY A 206 1.36 -8.74 6.08
CA GLY A 206 1.54 -7.78 7.16
C GLY A 206 2.36 -8.31 8.33
N GLN A 207 3.25 -7.50 8.87
CA GLN A 207 3.85 -7.69 10.19
C GLN A 207 2.97 -7.07 11.27
N ARG A 208 2.24 -6.02 10.91
CA ARG A 208 1.25 -5.34 11.74
C ARG A 208 0.06 -4.93 10.89
N ILE A 209 -1.14 -5.07 11.46
CA ILE A 209 -2.40 -4.77 10.81
C ILE A 209 -3.15 -3.74 11.62
N TYR A 210 -3.50 -2.62 11.00
CA TYR A 210 -4.42 -1.63 11.52
C TYR A 210 -5.82 -1.93 11.00
N VAL A 211 -6.75 -2.21 11.91
CA VAL A 211 -8.17 -2.46 11.59
C VAL A 211 -8.93 -1.15 11.73
N MET A 212 -9.49 -0.66 10.63
CA MET A 212 -10.28 0.58 10.62
C MET A 212 -11.77 0.28 10.84
N SER A 213 -12.41 1.17 11.60
CA SER A 213 -13.87 1.22 11.77
C SER A 213 -14.57 1.70 10.50
N ARG A 214 -15.91 1.58 10.45
CA ARG A 214 -16.73 2.31 9.48
C ARG A 214 -16.59 3.82 9.65
N ARG A 215 -17.15 4.56 8.68
CA ARG A 215 -17.16 6.04 8.71
C ARG A 215 -17.89 6.60 9.93
N PRO A 216 -17.28 7.55 10.66
CA PRO A 216 -15.93 8.10 10.42
C PRO A 216 -14.86 7.04 10.70
N GLY A 217 -13.86 6.97 9.78
CA GLY A 217 -12.77 6.02 9.89
C GLY A 217 -11.87 6.35 11.08
N THR A 218 -11.75 5.42 12.00
CA THR A 218 -10.83 5.45 13.15
C THR A 218 -10.01 4.16 13.17
N ILE A 219 -8.91 4.12 13.91
CA ILE A 219 -8.23 2.85 14.19
C ILE A 219 -8.91 2.18 15.38
N ARG A 220 -9.49 1.01 15.15
CA ARG A 220 -10.19 0.23 16.16
C ARG A 220 -9.25 -0.70 16.93
N GLU A 221 -8.33 -1.32 16.21
CA GLU A 221 -7.39 -2.27 16.77
C GLU A 221 -6.09 -2.27 15.98
N VAL A 222 -5.00 -2.58 16.66
CA VAL A 222 -3.69 -2.84 16.04
C VAL A 222 -3.27 -4.26 16.38
N ILE A 223 -2.99 -5.07 15.37
CA ILE A 223 -2.68 -6.49 15.53
C ILE A 223 -1.27 -6.74 15.03
N ASP A 224 -0.39 -7.25 15.89
CA ASP A 224 0.91 -7.77 15.48
C ASP A 224 0.75 -9.18 14.95
N VAL A 225 1.29 -9.45 13.75
CA VAL A 225 1.16 -10.73 13.06
C VAL A 225 2.45 -11.54 13.22
N ASN A 226 2.40 -12.56 14.06
CA ASN A 226 3.52 -13.44 14.38
C ASN A 226 3.35 -14.81 13.69
N LEU A 227 3.65 -14.88 12.39
CA LEU A 227 3.66 -16.14 11.66
C LEU A 227 5.06 -16.77 11.72
N PRO A 228 5.16 -18.08 12.00
CA PRO A 228 6.44 -18.79 11.95
C PRO A 228 6.93 -18.96 10.51
N GLY A 229 8.25 -18.88 10.33
CA GLY A 229 8.89 -19.15 9.04
C GLY A 229 8.72 -18.07 7.97
N GLU A 230 8.96 -18.47 6.73
CA GLU A 230 8.78 -17.60 5.57
C GLU A 230 7.29 -17.49 5.20
N ARG A 231 6.86 -16.25 4.89
CA ARG A 231 5.49 -15.99 4.44
C ARG A 231 5.29 -16.48 3.02
N SER A 232 4.48 -17.50 2.86
CA SER A 232 4.18 -18.13 1.58
C SER A 232 2.73 -18.63 1.59
N HIS A 233 2.28 -19.16 0.46
CA HIS A 233 0.96 -19.80 0.37
C HIS A 233 0.73 -20.86 1.45
N ASN A 234 1.76 -21.57 1.87
CA ASN A 234 1.67 -22.57 2.95
C ASN A 234 1.34 -21.96 4.31
N SER A 235 1.54 -20.66 4.50
CA SER A 235 1.20 -19.99 5.75
C SER A 235 -0.33 -19.87 5.98
N LEU A 236 -1.13 -20.00 4.92
CA LEU A 236 -2.60 -19.86 4.99
C LEU A 236 -3.29 -20.93 5.85
N VAL A 237 -2.63 -22.06 6.09
CA VAL A 237 -3.16 -23.18 6.89
C VAL A 237 -2.59 -23.24 8.30
N LEU A 238 -1.69 -22.33 8.67
CA LEU A 238 -1.10 -22.26 10.01
C LEU A 238 -2.16 -21.86 11.05
N PRO A 239 -2.12 -22.45 12.26
CA PRO A 239 -3.03 -22.07 13.34
C PRO A 239 -2.99 -20.56 13.65
N GLU A 240 -1.80 -19.97 13.70
CA GLU A 240 -1.59 -18.53 14.00
C GLU A 240 -2.19 -17.65 12.91
N PHE A 241 -2.14 -18.08 11.65
CA PHE A 241 -2.80 -17.41 10.53
C PHE A 241 -4.31 -17.42 10.71
N LEU A 242 -4.89 -18.62 10.97
CA LEU A 242 -6.33 -18.80 11.11
C LEU A 242 -6.90 -18.06 12.33
N GLU A 243 -6.16 -18.02 13.43
CA GLU A 243 -6.54 -17.27 14.63
C GLU A 243 -6.56 -15.76 14.35
N THR A 244 -5.50 -15.23 13.73
CA THR A 244 -5.41 -13.81 13.36
C THR A 244 -6.51 -13.43 12.37
N LYS A 245 -6.72 -14.25 11.33
CA LYS A 245 -7.81 -14.08 10.36
C LYS A 245 -9.16 -14.02 11.03
N LYS A 246 -9.46 -15.00 11.93
CA LYS A 246 -10.72 -15.05 12.67
C LYS A 246 -10.93 -13.79 13.51
N LYS A 247 -9.91 -13.35 14.25
CA LYS A 247 -9.97 -12.11 15.04
C LYS A 247 -10.39 -10.92 14.21
N ILE A 248 -9.77 -10.72 13.02
CA ILE A 248 -10.11 -9.62 12.12
C ILE A 248 -11.53 -9.77 11.57
N MET A 249 -11.90 -10.98 11.14
CA MET A 249 -13.25 -11.26 10.62
C MET A 249 -14.33 -10.94 11.65
N ASP A 250 -14.17 -11.37 12.89
CA ASP A 250 -15.13 -11.14 13.97
C ASP A 250 -15.32 -9.63 14.21
N MET A 251 -14.24 -8.85 14.20
CA MET A 251 -14.30 -7.39 14.35
C MET A 251 -15.03 -6.72 13.17
N LEU A 252 -14.72 -7.08 11.94
CA LEU A 252 -15.36 -6.49 10.75
C LEU A 252 -16.82 -6.93 10.63
N TRP A 253 -17.15 -8.13 11.11
CA TRP A 253 -18.53 -8.61 11.17
C TRP A 253 -19.38 -7.83 12.17
N GLN A 254 -18.85 -7.59 13.38
CA GLN A 254 -19.51 -6.75 14.39
C GLN A 254 -19.84 -5.36 13.84
N GLU A 255 -18.87 -4.69 13.21
CA GLU A 255 -19.05 -3.40 12.53
C GLU A 255 -20.17 -3.43 11.49
N SER A 256 -20.26 -4.53 10.74
CA SER A 256 -21.27 -4.68 9.69
C SER A 256 -22.66 -4.95 10.27
N SER A 257 -22.73 -5.72 11.33
CA SER A 257 -23.99 -6.10 12.00
C SER A 257 -24.60 -4.91 12.74
N GLU A 258 -23.81 -4.13 13.47
CA GLU A 258 -24.26 -2.92 14.17
C GLU A 258 -24.86 -1.89 13.21
N ALA A 259 -24.25 -1.73 12.03
CA ALA A 259 -24.78 -0.81 11.02
C ALA A 259 -26.05 -1.32 10.32
N ALA A 260 -26.22 -2.64 10.17
CA ALA A 260 -27.45 -3.21 9.62
C ALA A 260 -28.62 -3.08 10.60
N MET A 261 -28.34 -3.01 11.90
CA MET A 261 -29.31 -2.83 12.97
C MET A 261 -29.61 -1.35 13.30
N GLY A 262 -28.99 -0.39 12.58
CA GLY A 262 -29.23 1.05 12.76
C GLY A 262 -28.71 1.62 14.09
N ARG A 263 -27.70 0.99 14.66
CA ARG A 263 -27.02 1.43 15.90
C ARG A 263 -25.68 2.07 15.63
#